data_ab7a6550cecf8d2ef3fc809d5019bc1e
#
_entry.id   ab7a6550cecf8d2ef3fc809d5019bc1e
#
_cell.length_a   1.000
_cell.length_b   1.000
_cell.length_c   1.000
_cell.angle_alpha   90.00
_cell.angle_beta   90.00
_cell.angle_gamma   90.00
#
_symmetry.space_group_name_H-M   'P 1'
#
loop_
_entity.id
_entity.type
_entity.pdbx_description
1 polymer ?
#
loop_
_entity_poly.entity_id
_entity_poly.type
_entity_poly.pdbx_seq_one_letter_code
_entity_poly.pdbx_strand_id
1 'polypeptide(L)'
;MANVKFSRKEFEKHVKITPEIEEKISMFGTPLESLNNEEVEIEIFPNRPDLYSLQGYLRGFLAFLGKKTGLKEYKINKPEKDYEVKIDKSVKEVRPFTACAIVKGLK
;
A
#
# COMPACT_ATOMS: atom_id res chain seq x y z
N MET A 1 0.90 -17.08 -3.43
CA MET A 1 -0.05 -16.09 -2.89
C MET A 1 0.42 -15.77 -1.48
N ALA A 2 0.24 -14.57 -1.02
CA ALA A 2 0.73 -14.17 0.29
C ALA A 2 -0.44 -13.66 1.15
N ASN A 3 -0.53 -14.16 2.37
CA ASN A 3 -1.46 -13.66 3.36
C ASN A 3 -0.83 -12.46 4.07
N VAL A 4 -1.55 -11.35 4.10
CA VAL A 4 -1.12 -10.13 4.77
C VAL A 4 -2.07 -9.83 5.92
N LYS A 5 -1.49 -9.56 7.09
CA LYS A 5 -2.23 -9.19 8.29
C LYS A 5 -2.17 -7.69 8.51
N PHE A 6 -3.32 -7.08 8.63
CA PHE A 6 -3.45 -5.68 9.00
C PHE A 6 -4.07 -5.55 10.39
N SER A 7 -3.62 -4.56 11.14
CA SER A 7 -4.31 -4.20 12.39
C SER A 7 -5.75 -3.76 12.07
N ARG A 8 -6.75 -4.44 12.65
CA ARG A 8 -8.15 -4.10 12.50
C ARG A 8 -8.43 -2.67 12.96
N LYS A 9 -7.85 -2.26 14.07
CA LYS A 9 -7.97 -0.90 14.61
C LYS A 9 -7.49 0.16 13.60
N GLU A 10 -6.36 -0.08 12.95
CA GLU A 10 -5.82 0.87 11.94
C GLU A 10 -6.66 0.85 10.66
N PHE A 11 -7.11 -0.30 10.23
CA PHE A 11 -8.00 -0.45 9.07
C PHE A 11 -9.32 0.31 9.31
N GLU A 12 -9.93 0.13 10.48
CA GLU A 12 -11.21 0.74 10.83
C GLU A 12 -11.18 2.25 11.06
N LYS A 13 -10.01 2.88 11.15
CA LYS A 13 -9.87 4.34 11.08
C LYS A 13 -10.33 4.91 9.72
N HIS A 14 -10.32 4.11 8.68
CA HIS A 14 -10.63 4.51 7.31
C HIS A 14 -11.97 3.97 6.81
N VAL A 15 -12.27 2.72 7.14
CA VAL A 15 -13.52 2.06 6.78
C VAL A 15 -13.86 1.01 7.84
N LYS A 16 -15.02 1.14 8.45
CA LYS A 16 -15.51 0.19 9.44
C LYS A 16 -15.87 -1.13 8.77
N ILE A 17 -15.38 -2.23 9.32
CA ILE A 17 -15.65 -3.57 8.78
C ILE A 17 -17.04 -4.02 9.25
N THR A 18 -17.94 -4.09 8.29
CA THR A 18 -19.29 -4.62 8.42
C THR A 18 -19.43 -5.84 7.51
N PRO A 19 -20.46 -6.68 7.65
CA PRO A 19 -20.67 -7.80 6.73
C PRO A 19 -20.67 -7.40 5.25
N GLU A 20 -21.19 -6.22 4.92
CA GLU A 20 -21.14 -5.67 3.56
C GLU A 20 -19.68 -5.37 3.14
N ILE A 21 -18.87 -4.81 4.03
CA ILE A 21 -17.47 -4.51 3.73
C ILE A 21 -16.64 -5.79 3.61
N GLU A 22 -16.93 -6.82 4.39
CA GLU A 22 -16.29 -8.14 4.24
C GLU A 22 -16.54 -8.73 2.84
N GLU A 23 -17.77 -8.65 2.35
CA GLU A 23 -18.11 -9.04 0.97
C GLU A 23 -17.35 -8.19 -0.05
N LYS A 24 -17.27 -6.87 0.14
CA LYS A 24 -16.53 -5.95 -0.74
C LYS A 24 -15.03 -6.22 -0.77
N ILE A 25 -14.43 -6.66 0.33
CA ILE A 25 -13.02 -7.09 0.38
C ILE A 25 -12.80 -8.24 -0.61
N SER A 26 -13.64 -9.25 -0.57
CA SER A 26 -13.58 -10.38 -1.51
C SER A 26 -13.87 -9.96 -2.95
N MET A 27 -14.83 -9.09 -3.17
CA MET A 27 -15.17 -8.56 -4.51
C MET A 27 -14.03 -7.69 -5.09
N PHE A 28 -13.20 -7.08 -4.25
CA PHE A 28 -12.02 -6.33 -4.68
C PHE A 28 -10.92 -7.24 -5.26
N GLY A 29 -11.11 -8.57 -5.20
CA GLY A 29 -10.15 -9.57 -5.68
C GLY A 29 -9.11 -9.94 -4.64
N THR A 30 -9.42 -9.73 -3.37
CA THR A 30 -8.53 -10.01 -2.23
C THR A 30 -9.32 -10.82 -1.19
N PRO A 31 -9.34 -12.16 -1.29
CA PRO A 31 -10.11 -12.99 -0.37
C PRO A 31 -9.79 -12.70 1.10
N LEU A 32 -10.84 -12.56 1.91
CA LEU A 32 -10.72 -12.43 3.35
C LEU A 32 -10.48 -13.81 3.95
N GLU A 33 -9.31 -14.05 4.52
CA GLU A 33 -8.90 -15.33 5.10
C GLU A 33 -9.35 -15.46 6.55
N SER A 34 -9.15 -14.40 7.33
CA SER A 34 -9.61 -14.37 8.72
C SER A 34 -9.90 -12.95 9.21
N LEU A 35 -10.82 -12.85 10.12
CA LEU A 35 -11.18 -11.60 10.79
C LEU A 35 -11.41 -11.89 12.29
N ASN A 36 -10.69 -11.17 13.12
CA ASN A 36 -10.88 -11.18 14.56
C ASN A 36 -10.89 -9.76 15.14
N ASN A 37 -10.84 -9.62 16.45
CA ASN A 37 -10.90 -8.31 17.10
C ASN A 37 -9.64 -7.46 16.89
N GLU A 38 -8.50 -8.08 16.56
CA GLU A 38 -7.21 -7.40 16.45
C GLU A 38 -6.72 -7.28 15.02
N GLU A 39 -6.98 -8.29 14.20
CA GLU A 39 -6.39 -8.42 12.86
C GLU A 39 -7.42 -8.71 11.78
N VAL A 40 -7.10 -8.25 10.59
CA VAL A 40 -7.74 -8.60 9.30
C VAL A 40 -6.69 -9.28 8.46
N GLU A 41 -6.88 -10.54 8.12
CA GLU A 41 -5.98 -11.30 7.26
C GLU A 41 -6.59 -11.44 5.87
N ILE A 42 -5.85 -11.01 4.87
CA ILE A 42 -6.29 -10.90 3.49
C ILE A 42 -5.27 -11.58 2.58
N GLU A 43 -5.75 -12.39 1.66
CA GLU A 43 -4.90 -12.98 0.62
C GLU A 43 -4.66 -11.98 -0.51
N ILE A 44 -3.40 -11.76 -0.86
CA ILE A 44 -2.99 -10.84 -1.92
C ILE A 44 -2.23 -11.60 -3.00
N PHE A 45 -2.67 -11.42 -4.24
CA PHE A 45 -2.04 -12.05 -5.39
C PHE A 45 -0.74 -11.33 -5.79
N PRO A 46 0.25 -12.06 -6.32
CA PRO A 46 1.59 -11.52 -6.59
C PRO A 46 1.64 -10.43 -7.67
N ASN A 47 0.60 -10.31 -8.48
CA ASN A 47 0.46 -9.24 -9.48
C ASN A 47 0.03 -7.88 -8.89
N ARG A 48 -0.25 -7.81 -7.58
CA ARG A 48 -0.66 -6.59 -6.88
C ARG A 48 0.25 -6.28 -5.68
N PRO A 49 1.55 -6.03 -5.92
CA PRO A 49 2.50 -5.72 -4.85
C PRO A 49 2.17 -4.40 -4.13
N ASP A 50 1.42 -3.52 -4.76
CA ASP A 50 0.91 -2.28 -4.17
C ASP A 50 -0.03 -2.50 -2.98
N LEU A 51 -0.64 -3.68 -2.85
CA LEU A 51 -1.60 -4.01 -1.81
C LEU A 51 -0.97 -4.64 -0.55
N TYR A 52 0.34 -4.90 -0.55
CA TYR A 52 1.02 -5.53 0.60
C TYR A 52 1.20 -4.60 1.82
N SER A 53 0.92 -3.32 1.71
CA SER A 53 0.87 -2.39 2.83
C SER A 53 -0.55 -1.92 3.10
N LEU A 54 -0.86 -1.59 4.36
CA LEU A 54 -2.19 -1.06 4.71
C LEU A 54 -2.52 0.21 3.91
N GLN A 55 -1.54 1.10 3.72
CA GLN A 55 -1.73 2.34 2.97
C GLN A 55 -2.02 2.08 1.49
N GLY A 56 -1.29 1.15 0.88
CA GLY A 56 -1.51 0.75 -0.51
C GLY A 56 -2.86 0.06 -0.69
N TYR A 57 -3.18 -0.87 0.22
CA TYR A 57 -4.47 -1.56 0.22
C TYR A 57 -5.64 -0.58 0.32
N LEU A 58 -5.62 0.30 1.33
CA LEU A 58 -6.68 1.28 1.55
C LEU A 58 -6.80 2.28 0.40
N ARG A 59 -5.70 2.66 -0.25
CA ARG A 59 -5.75 3.52 -1.44
C ARG A 59 -6.56 2.88 -2.56
N GLY A 60 -6.34 1.60 -2.86
CA GLY A 60 -7.10 0.87 -3.87
C GLY A 60 -8.52 0.58 -3.43
N PHE A 61 -8.68 0.07 -2.21
CA PHE A 61 -9.97 -0.34 -1.69
C PHE A 61 -10.96 0.81 -1.50
N LEU A 62 -10.51 1.97 -0.99
CA LEU A 62 -11.36 3.16 -0.86
C LEU A 62 -11.79 3.73 -2.22
N ALA A 63 -10.94 3.60 -3.25
CA ALA A 63 -11.33 3.94 -4.62
C ALA A 63 -12.38 2.96 -5.16
N PHE A 64 -12.21 1.67 -4.92
CA PHE A 64 -13.19 0.63 -5.27
C PHE A 64 -14.55 0.86 -4.60
N LEU A 65 -14.55 1.30 -3.34
CA LEU A 65 -15.78 1.67 -2.62
C LEU A 65 -16.39 3.01 -3.06
N GLY A 66 -15.77 3.73 -4.01
CA GLY A 66 -16.20 5.05 -4.44
C GLY A 66 -16.00 6.17 -3.42
N LYS A 67 -15.26 5.91 -2.33
CA LYS A 67 -15.06 6.91 -1.25
C LYS A 67 -13.93 7.91 -1.55
N LYS A 68 -12.87 7.46 -2.23
CA LYS A 68 -11.74 8.30 -2.65
C LYS A 68 -11.35 7.90 -4.07
N THR A 69 -11.85 8.63 -5.04
CA THR A 69 -11.64 8.36 -6.47
C THR A 69 -10.72 9.40 -7.10
N GLY A 70 -10.19 9.07 -8.29
CA GLY A 70 -9.29 9.94 -9.05
C GLY A 70 -7.82 9.79 -8.66
N LEU A 71 -6.95 10.44 -9.42
CA LEU A 71 -5.52 10.47 -9.14
C LEU A 71 -5.24 11.39 -7.98
N LYS A 72 -4.40 10.92 -7.06
CA LYS A 72 -3.93 11.75 -5.97
C LYS A 72 -2.88 12.74 -6.48
N GLU A 73 -3.12 14.02 -6.25
CA GLU A 73 -2.12 15.05 -6.51
C GLU A 73 -1.14 15.15 -5.35
N TYR A 74 0.16 15.22 -5.69
CA TYR A 74 1.24 15.35 -4.73
C TYR A 74 1.93 16.69 -4.91
N LYS A 75 2.07 17.43 -3.82
CA LYS A 75 2.88 18.64 -3.80
C LYS A 75 4.36 18.25 -3.74
N ILE A 76 5.12 18.66 -4.74
CA ILE A 76 6.56 18.49 -4.75
C ILE A 76 7.18 19.67 -3.96
N ASN A 77 7.80 19.35 -2.85
CA ASN A 77 8.51 20.33 -2.03
C ASN A 77 9.96 20.46 -2.52
N LYS A 78 10.56 21.63 -2.28
CA LYS A 78 12.00 21.80 -2.50
C LYS A 78 12.78 20.84 -1.57
N PRO A 79 13.90 20.27 -2.03
CA PRO A 79 14.73 19.43 -1.18
C PRO A 79 15.26 20.24 0.01
N GLU A 80 15.27 19.62 1.19
CA GLU A 80 15.79 20.27 2.40
C GLU A 80 17.33 20.33 2.40
N LYS A 81 17.97 19.36 1.73
CA LYS A 81 19.43 19.23 1.55
C LYS A 81 19.70 18.61 0.20
N ASP A 82 20.90 18.84 -0.31
CA ASP A 82 21.39 18.14 -1.48
C ASP A 82 21.79 16.72 -1.05
N TYR A 83 20.99 15.76 -1.45
CA TYR A 83 21.29 14.34 -1.29
C TYR A 83 21.84 13.81 -2.61
N GLU A 84 23.00 13.17 -2.55
CA GLU A 84 23.67 12.62 -3.73
C GLU A 84 23.72 11.10 -3.64
N VAL A 85 23.36 10.43 -4.71
CA VAL A 85 23.53 8.98 -4.89
C VAL A 85 24.46 8.75 -6.07
N LYS A 86 25.60 8.10 -5.82
CA LYS A 86 26.55 7.74 -6.88
C LYS A 86 26.23 6.32 -7.37
N ILE A 87 25.94 6.22 -8.65
CA ILE A 87 25.66 4.94 -9.32
C ILE A 87 26.84 4.63 -10.22
N ASP A 88 27.49 3.48 -10.01
CA ASP A 88 28.63 3.05 -10.83
C ASP A 88 28.17 2.69 -12.25
N LYS A 89 29.01 3.02 -13.23
CA LYS A 89 28.71 2.79 -14.65
C LYS A 89 28.60 1.30 -15.01
N SER A 90 29.23 0.42 -14.25
CA SER A 90 29.21 -1.04 -14.47
C SER A 90 27.81 -1.63 -14.37
N VAL A 91 26.88 -1.01 -13.63
CA VAL A 91 25.51 -1.52 -13.48
C VAL A 91 24.55 -1.07 -14.59
N LYS A 92 25.00 -0.21 -15.50
CA LYS A 92 24.13 0.42 -16.51
C LYS A 92 23.44 -0.57 -17.43
N GLU A 93 24.11 -1.65 -17.80
CA GLU A 93 23.53 -2.67 -18.69
C GLU A 93 22.46 -3.52 -18.01
N VAL A 94 22.61 -3.77 -16.70
CA VAL A 94 21.71 -4.61 -15.91
C VAL A 94 20.61 -3.80 -15.25
N ARG A 95 20.94 -2.59 -14.78
CA ARG A 95 20.01 -1.71 -14.04
C ARG A 95 20.18 -0.24 -14.46
N PRO A 96 19.68 0.12 -15.63
CA PRO A 96 19.89 1.45 -16.20
C PRO A 96 19.15 2.58 -15.45
N PHE A 97 18.10 2.24 -14.70
CA PHE A 97 17.28 3.20 -13.96
C PHE A 97 17.28 2.90 -12.47
N THR A 98 17.49 3.91 -11.67
CA THR A 98 17.47 3.80 -10.20
C THR A 98 16.67 4.96 -9.62
N ALA A 99 15.78 4.66 -8.68
CA ALA A 99 15.07 5.65 -7.88
C ALA A 99 15.39 5.41 -6.41
N CYS A 100 15.72 6.48 -5.70
CA CYS A 100 16.06 6.45 -4.29
C CYS A 100 15.13 7.36 -3.50
N ALA A 101 14.88 7.01 -2.24
CA ALA A 101 14.10 7.82 -1.33
C ALA A 101 14.73 7.81 0.06
N ILE A 102 14.59 8.92 0.78
CA ILE A 102 15.00 9.04 2.17
C ILE A 102 13.74 9.08 3.03
N VAL A 103 13.68 8.17 3.99
CA VAL A 103 12.60 8.11 4.98
C VAL A 103 13.12 8.65 6.30
N LYS A 104 12.41 9.64 6.85
CA LYS A 104 12.77 10.29 8.12
C LYS A 104 11.71 9.99 9.18
N GLY A 105 12.09 10.11 10.45
CA GLY A 105 11.16 10.00 11.57
C GLY A 105 10.68 8.57 11.83
N LEU A 106 11.46 7.58 11.49
CA LEU A 106 11.20 6.19 11.87
C LEU A 106 11.30 6.06 13.39
N LYS A 107 10.31 5.42 14.00
CA LYS A 107 10.26 5.07 15.43
C LYS A 107 10.39 3.58 15.61
#